data_9ff7cbbb8ebdfe6ef10d85cd0fa5cf4c
#
_entry.id   9ff7cbbb8ebdfe6ef10d85cd0fa5cf4c
#
_cell.length_a   1.000
_cell.length_b   1.000
_cell.length_c   1.000
_cell.angle_alpha   90.00
_cell.angle_beta   90.00
_cell.angle_gamma   90.00
#
_symmetry.space_group_name_H-M   'P 1'
#
loop_
_entity.id
_entity.type
_entity.pdbx_description
1 polymer ?
#
loop_
_entity_poly.entity_id
_entity_poly.type
_entity_poly.pdbx_seq_one_letter_code
_entity_poly.pdbx_strand_id
1 'polypeptide(L)'
;MLITKETDYALRILRALAKSDRLTTTELSTNEQIPQNFAYKILKKLQKAGFVGIARGTGGGCTLTSDLNSITLYQLINAMEQSAFLTACTKPNHYCSWQESHDDQVCHAHIQLLKIQKTLDQELKSHTLQAVLFGD
;
A
#
# COMPACT_ATOMS: atom_id res chain seq x y z
N MET A 1 0.40 -10.98 6.28
CA MET A 1 -0.77 -10.58 5.46
C MET A 1 -0.33 -9.59 4.40
N LEU A 2 -0.89 -9.69 3.23
CA LEU A 2 -0.60 -8.78 2.11
C LEU A 2 -1.09 -7.36 2.40
N ILE A 3 -2.23 -7.25 3.02
CA ILE A 3 -2.84 -5.97 3.41
C ILE A 3 -3.02 -5.97 4.93
N THR A 4 -2.32 -5.06 5.59
CA THR A 4 -2.41 -4.88 7.03
C THR A 4 -3.24 -3.64 7.36
N LYS A 5 -3.35 -3.33 8.65
CA LYS A 5 -4.02 -2.11 9.10
C LYS A 5 -3.37 -0.84 8.53
N GLU A 6 -2.07 -0.87 8.23
CA GLU A 6 -1.41 0.30 7.62
C GLU A 6 -2.03 0.64 6.25
N THR A 7 -2.21 -0.36 5.39
CA THR A 7 -2.87 -0.15 4.10
C THR A 7 -4.34 0.23 4.26
N ASP A 8 -5.06 -0.40 5.19
CA ASP A 8 -6.44 -0.03 5.47
C ASP A 8 -6.56 1.44 5.90
N TYR A 9 -5.72 1.88 6.83
CA TYR A 9 -5.70 3.27 7.27
C TYR A 9 -5.29 4.23 6.14
N ALA A 10 -4.35 3.83 5.30
CA ALA A 10 -3.95 4.63 4.15
C ALA A 10 -5.12 4.84 3.18
N LEU A 11 -5.91 3.80 2.92
CA LEU A 11 -7.11 3.91 2.09
C LEU A 11 -8.13 4.90 2.69
N ARG A 12 -8.34 4.84 4.01
CA ARG A 12 -9.25 5.78 4.70
C ARG A 12 -8.75 7.21 4.59
N ILE A 13 -7.46 7.43 4.78
CA ILE A 13 -6.85 8.78 4.69
C ILE A 13 -7.01 9.33 3.27
N LEU A 14 -6.66 8.55 2.26
CA LEU A 14 -6.76 8.98 0.87
C LEU A 14 -8.20 9.30 0.47
N ARG A 15 -9.16 8.49 0.93
CA ARG A 15 -10.59 8.76 0.71
C ARG A 15 -11.03 10.06 1.35
N ALA A 16 -10.61 10.30 2.58
CA ALA A 16 -10.96 11.54 3.29
C ALA A 16 -10.35 12.76 2.59
N LEU A 17 -9.08 12.68 2.17
CA LEU A 17 -8.40 13.77 1.48
C LEU A 17 -8.98 14.02 0.09
N ALA A 18 -9.53 13.02 -0.56
CA ALA A 18 -10.19 13.19 -1.86
C ALA A 18 -11.50 13.99 -1.75
N LYS A 19 -12.12 13.98 -0.57
CA LYS A 19 -13.38 14.69 -0.30
C LYS A 19 -13.19 16.06 0.32
N SER A 20 -11.96 16.42 0.68
CA SER A 20 -11.64 17.67 1.37
C SER A 20 -10.36 18.25 0.81
N ASP A 21 -10.29 19.57 0.71
CA ASP A 21 -9.09 20.24 0.18
C ASP A 21 -7.89 20.03 1.10
N ARG A 22 -8.12 19.99 2.41
CA ARG A 22 -7.04 19.86 3.39
C ARG A 22 -7.60 19.41 4.72
N LEU A 23 -6.90 18.47 5.37
CA LEU A 23 -7.23 17.98 6.70
C LEU A 23 -5.97 17.91 7.55
N THR A 24 -6.07 18.25 8.83
CA THR A 24 -4.97 18.07 9.77
C THR A 24 -4.85 16.59 10.16
N THR A 25 -3.71 16.20 10.71
CA THR A 25 -3.51 14.84 11.23
C THR A 25 -4.54 14.52 12.31
N THR A 26 -4.86 15.49 13.17
CA THR A 26 -5.87 15.32 14.22
C THR A 26 -7.25 15.11 13.64
N GLU A 27 -7.63 15.87 12.63
CA GLU A 27 -8.92 15.67 11.94
C GLU A 27 -9.02 14.29 11.29
N LEU A 28 -7.96 13.86 10.61
CA LEU A 28 -7.91 12.53 9.99
C LEU A 28 -8.01 11.43 11.04
N SER A 29 -7.27 11.55 12.14
CA SER A 29 -7.31 10.60 13.25
C SER A 29 -8.72 10.46 13.82
N THR A 30 -9.35 11.61 14.11
CA THR A 30 -10.69 11.63 14.71
C THR A 30 -11.76 11.13 13.73
N ASN A 31 -11.78 11.68 12.51
CA ASN A 31 -12.80 11.40 11.53
C ASN A 31 -12.75 9.96 11.01
N GLU A 32 -11.55 9.42 10.86
CA GLU A 32 -11.36 8.08 10.29
C GLU A 32 -11.08 7.02 11.34
N GLN A 33 -11.12 7.39 12.63
CA GLN A 33 -10.92 6.46 13.75
C GLN A 33 -9.57 5.74 13.64
N ILE A 34 -8.52 6.51 13.43
CA ILE A 34 -7.14 6.03 13.35
C ILE A 34 -6.39 6.58 14.57
N PRO A 35 -5.65 5.74 15.33
CA PRO A 35 -4.80 6.27 16.40
C PRO A 35 -3.83 7.32 15.85
N GLN A 36 -3.66 8.44 16.55
CA GLN A 36 -2.93 9.60 16.01
C GLN A 36 -1.48 9.29 15.66
N ASN A 37 -0.80 8.49 16.44
CA ASN A 37 0.56 8.06 16.14
C ASN A 37 0.62 7.21 14.86
N PHE A 38 -0.37 6.36 14.61
CA PHE A 38 -0.49 5.60 13.37
C PHE A 38 -0.78 6.50 12.18
N ALA A 39 -1.72 7.43 12.34
CA ALA A 39 -2.04 8.40 11.27
C ALA A 39 -0.80 9.16 10.83
N TYR A 40 0.00 9.61 11.79
CA TYR A 40 1.24 10.32 11.50
C TYR A 40 2.24 9.44 10.72
N LYS A 41 2.43 8.22 11.16
CA LYS A 41 3.32 7.25 10.51
C LYS A 41 2.90 6.96 9.07
N ILE A 42 1.60 6.74 8.86
CA ILE A 42 1.06 6.42 7.54
C ILE A 42 1.18 7.62 6.60
N LEU A 43 0.87 8.83 7.10
CA LEU A 43 1.04 10.05 6.32
C LEU A 43 2.48 10.24 5.87
N LYS A 44 3.46 9.92 6.70
CA LYS A 44 4.87 9.96 6.32
C LYS A 44 5.18 9.01 5.17
N LYS A 45 4.66 7.80 5.21
CA LYS A 45 4.84 6.83 4.11
C LYS A 45 4.15 7.31 2.83
N LEU A 46 2.94 7.86 2.93
CA LEU A 46 2.21 8.40 1.78
C LEU A 46 2.94 9.60 1.19
N GLN A 47 3.50 10.46 2.04
CA GLN A 47 4.31 11.60 1.58
C GLN A 47 5.56 11.14 0.83
N LYS A 48 6.26 10.16 1.37
CA LYS A 48 7.46 9.60 0.75
C LYS A 48 7.15 9.00 -0.63
N ALA A 49 5.97 8.40 -0.76
CA ALA A 49 5.52 7.83 -2.04
C ALA A 49 5.02 8.90 -3.03
N GLY A 50 4.88 10.14 -2.60
CA GLY A 50 4.41 11.23 -3.45
C GLY A 50 2.89 11.31 -3.58
N PHE A 51 2.13 10.63 -2.71
CA PHE A 51 0.67 10.59 -2.79
C PHE A 51 0.01 11.72 -2.02
N VAL A 52 0.64 12.24 -1.00
CA VAL A 52 0.13 13.35 -0.19
C VAL A 52 1.23 14.37 0.07
N GLY A 53 0.82 15.61 0.34
CA GLY A 53 1.69 16.67 0.83
C GLY A 53 1.34 16.99 2.26
N ILE A 54 2.33 17.37 3.06
CA ILE A 54 2.16 17.77 4.46
C ILE A 54 2.77 19.13 4.64
N ALA A 55 1.96 20.11 5.10
CA ALA A 55 2.41 21.44 5.46
C ALA A 55 2.26 21.63 6.97
N ARG A 56 3.24 22.29 7.59
CA ARG A 56 3.26 22.56 9.03
C ARG A 56 2.78 23.98 9.32
N GLY A 57 2.42 24.23 10.59
CA GLY A 57 2.08 25.54 11.09
C GLY A 57 0.62 25.94 10.88
N THR A 58 0.32 27.22 11.13
CA THR A 58 -1.01 27.77 10.95
C THR A 58 -1.43 27.69 9.49
N GLY A 59 -2.59 27.12 9.22
CA GLY A 59 -3.05 26.88 7.86
C GLY A 59 -2.41 25.66 7.21
N GLY A 60 -1.58 24.89 7.95
CA GLY A 60 -1.00 23.63 7.48
C GLY A 60 -2.01 22.50 7.49
N GLY A 61 -1.55 21.32 7.13
CA GLY A 61 -2.37 20.11 7.06
C GLY A 61 -1.90 19.18 5.94
N CYS A 62 -2.70 18.19 5.65
CA CYS A 62 -2.42 17.18 4.63
C CYS A 62 -3.31 17.40 3.42
N THR A 63 -2.74 17.27 2.24
CA THR A 63 -3.44 17.41 0.96
C THR A 63 -3.10 16.25 0.05
N LEU A 64 -4.03 15.88 -0.80
CA LEU A 64 -3.78 14.91 -1.85
C LEU A 64 -2.96 15.57 -2.96
N THR A 65 -1.81 14.98 -3.33
CA THR A 65 -0.92 15.54 -4.36
C THR A 65 -0.87 14.71 -5.64
N SER A 66 -1.55 13.59 -5.67
CA SER A 66 -1.62 12.70 -6.85
C SER A 66 -3.08 12.43 -7.21
N ASP A 67 -3.32 12.19 -8.49
CA ASP A 67 -4.63 11.76 -8.97
C ASP A 67 -4.84 10.28 -8.62
N LEU A 68 -5.92 9.97 -7.92
CA LEU A 68 -6.26 8.60 -7.54
C LEU A 68 -6.51 7.69 -8.75
N ASN A 69 -6.82 8.26 -9.92
CA ASN A 69 -6.92 7.50 -11.16
C ASN A 69 -5.57 7.04 -11.70
N SER A 70 -4.49 7.66 -11.25
CA SER A 70 -3.13 7.32 -11.69
C SER A 70 -2.37 6.43 -10.71
N ILE A 71 -2.97 6.11 -9.56
CA ILE A 71 -2.35 5.25 -8.55
C ILE A 71 -3.14 3.94 -8.51
N THR A 72 -2.43 2.81 -8.61
CA THR A 72 -3.05 1.49 -8.47
C THR A 72 -3.00 0.99 -7.03
N LEU A 73 -3.85 0.03 -6.71
CA LEU A 73 -3.82 -0.65 -5.41
C LEU A 73 -2.46 -1.33 -5.19
N TYR A 74 -1.86 -1.86 -6.25
CA TYR A 74 -0.52 -2.44 -6.20
C TYR A 74 0.52 -1.42 -5.69
N GLN A 75 0.50 -0.21 -6.23
CA GLN A 75 1.42 0.85 -5.81
C GLN A 75 1.21 1.25 -4.35
N LEU A 76 -0.03 1.33 -3.89
CA LEU A 76 -0.32 1.67 -2.50
C LEU A 76 0.19 0.58 -1.54
N ILE A 77 -0.06 -0.69 -1.86
CA ILE A 77 0.41 -1.80 -1.03
C ILE A 77 1.94 -1.77 -0.91
N ASN A 78 2.64 -1.58 -2.03
CA ASN A 78 4.11 -1.48 -2.00
C ASN A 78 4.59 -0.31 -1.16
N ALA A 79 3.90 0.83 -1.20
CA ALA A 79 4.26 1.99 -0.40
C ALA A 79 4.05 1.75 1.11
N MET A 80 2.98 1.05 1.48
CA MET A 80 2.64 0.81 2.89
C MET A 80 3.35 -0.40 3.49
N GLU A 81 3.36 -1.51 2.76
CA GLU A 81 3.84 -2.82 3.25
C GLU A 81 5.28 -3.11 2.83
N GLN A 82 5.90 -2.23 2.05
CA GLN A 82 7.23 -2.39 1.44
C GLN A 82 7.33 -3.55 0.45
N SER A 83 6.30 -4.36 0.31
CA SER A 83 6.23 -5.38 -0.74
C SER A 83 4.81 -5.92 -0.89
N ALA A 84 4.47 -6.29 -2.11
CA ALA A 84 3.22 -6.97 -2.43
C ALA A 84 3.45 -8.46 -2.69
N PHE A 85 4.45 -9.06 -2.06
CA PHE A 85 4.78 -10.48 -2.26
C PHE A 85 4.03 -11.38 -1.29
N LEU A 86 3.50 -12.50 -1.81
CA LEU A 86 2.78 -13.49 -1.01
C LEU A 86 3.66 -14.12 0.05
N THR A 87 4.90 -14.43 -0.32
CA THR A 87 5.85 -15.09 0.56
C THR A 87 7.27 -14.73 0.14
N ALA A 88 8.24 -15.05 0.98
CA ALA A 88 9.64 -14.73 0.72
C ALA A 88 10.15 -15.31 -0.60
N CYS A 89 9.76 -16.53 -0.94
CA CYS A 89 10.27 -17.18 -2.16
C CYS A 89 9.69 -16.63 -3.45
N THR A 90 8.66 -15.78 -3.40
CA THR A 90 8.15 -15.10 -4.60
C THR A 90 8.88 -13.77 -4.87
N LYS A 91 9.75 -13.33 -3.96
CA LYS A 91 10.57 -12.14 -4.15
C LYS A 91 11.71 -12.43 -5.13
N PRO A 92 12.09 -11.44 -5.97
CA PRO A 92 13.27 -11.59 -6.82
C PRO A 92 14.53 -11.91 -6.00
N ASN A 93 15.39 -12.76 -6.53
CA ASN A 93 16.69 -13.10 -5.94
C ASN A 93 16.59 -13.68 -4.52
N HIS A 94 15.47 -14.33 -4.21
CA HIS A 94 15.33 -14.97 -2.90
C HIS A 94 16.20 -16.22 -2.80
N TYR A 95 16.97 -16.32 -1.71
CA TYR A 95 17.72 -17.50 -1.36
C TYR A 95 16.83 -18.49 -0.63
N CYS A 96 16.81 -19.75 -1.09
CA CYS A 96 16.06 -20.83 -0.46
C CYS A 96 17.01 -21.97 -0.06
N SER A 97 17.18 -22.16 1.24
CA SER A 97 18.07 -23.20 1.77
C SER A 97 17.61 -24.62 1.41
N TRP A 98 16.29 -24.81 1.31
CA TRP A 98 15.75 -26.11 0.87
C TRP A 98 16.17 -26.43 -0.57
N GLN A 99 16.01 -25.46 -1.46
CA GLN A 99 16.36 -25.63 -2.88
C GLN A 99 17.87 -25.87 -3.04
N GLU A 100 18.68 -25.20 -2.27
CA GLU A 100 20.13 -25.36 -2.32
C GLU A 100 20.56 -26.77 -1.92
N SER A 101 19.90 -27.34 -0.90
CA SER A 101 20.22 -28.71 -0.44
C SER A 101 19.52 -29.78 -1.28
N HIS A 102 18.63 -29.40 -2.20
CA HIS A 102 17.86 -30.32 -3.05
C HIS A 102 17.87 -29.84 -4.50
N ASP A 103 19.04 -29.47 -5.03
CA ASP A 103 19.16 -28.84 -6.34
C ASP A 103 18.79 -29.75 -7.50
N ASP A 104 18.73 -31.09 -7.28
CA ASP A 104 18.23 -32.05 -8.23
C ASP A 104 16.70 -32.21 -8.22
N GLN A 105 16.01 -31.46 -7.33
CA GLN A 105 14.55 -31.56 -7.17
C GLN A 105 13.87 -30.24 -7.52
N VAL A 106 12.65 -30.35 -8.01
CA VAL A 106 11.81 -29.19 -8.34
C VAL A 106 10.88 -28.90 -7.16
N CYS A 107 10.89 -27.65 -6.70
CA CYS A 107 9.91 -27.22 -5.69
C CYS A 107 8.62 -26.78 -6.41
N HIS A 108 7.64 -27.68 -6.46
CA HIS A 108 6.35 -27.39 -7.10
C HIS A 108 5.58 -26.29 -6.37
N ALA A 109 5.73 -26.17 -5.05
CA ALA A 109 5.11 -25.11 -4.28
C ALA A 109 5.61 -23.73 -4.75
N HIS A 110 6.93 -23.59 -4.95
CA HIS A 110 7.50 -22.34 -5.45
C HIS A 110 6.94 -21.98 -6.83
N ILE A 111 6.85 -22.94 -7.73
CA ILE A 111 6.30 -22.73 -9.09
C ILE A 111 4.85 -22.26 -9.01
N GLN A 112 4.03 -22.90 -8.19
CA GLN A 112 2.62 -22.53 -8.05
C GLN A 112 2.47 -21.15 -7.39
N LEU A 113 3.27 -20.86 -6.36
CA LEU A 113 3.23 -19.57 -5.69
C LEU A 113 3.66 -18.43 -6.63
N LEU A 114 4.63 -18.68 -7.52
CA LEU A 114 5.01 -17.68 -8.54
C LEU A 114 3.86 -17.41 -9.52
N LYS A 115 3.12 -18.42 -9.93
CA LYS A 115 1.95 -18.25 -10.80
C LYS A 115 0.87 -17.44 -10.12
N ILE A 116 0.58 -17.74 -8.85
CA ILE A 116 -0.41 -17.01 -8.05
C ILE A 116 0.04 -15.56 -7.85
N GLN A 117 1.32 -15.35 -7.56
CA GLN A 117 1.88 -14.00 -7.41
C GLN A 117 1.68 -13.19 -8.70
N LYS A 118 1.95 -13.77 -9.85
CA LYS A 118 1.77 -13.10 -11.14
C LYS A 118 0.32 -12.69 -11.37
N THR A 119 -0.63 -13.58 -11.09
CA THR A 119 -2.06 -13.29 -11.21
C THR A 119 -2.48 -12.19 -10.24
N LEU A 120 -2.01 -12.26 -8.99
CA LEU A 120 -2.29 -11.25 -7.98
C LEU A 120 -1.73 -9.89 -8.39
N ASP A 121 -0.50 -9.83 -8.87
CA ASP A 121 0.11 -8.58 -9.33
C ASP A 121 -0.71 -7.94 -10.45
N GLN A 122 -1.15 -8.74 -11.41
CA GLN A 122 -1.98 -8.25 -12.52
C GLN A 122 -3.31 -7.70 -12.02
N GLU A 123 -3.96 -8.42 -11.09
CA GLU A 123 -5.22 -7.97 -10.50
C GLU A 123 -5.04 -6.66 -9.72
N LEU A 124 -4.04 -6.58 -8.84
CA LEU A 124 -3.77 -5.39 -8.05
C LEU A 124 -3.44 -4.17 -8.93
N LYS A 125 -2.74 -4.39 -10.04
CA LYS A 125 -2.39 -3.32 -10.99
C LYS A 125 -3.57 -2.87 -11.85
N SER A 126 -4.61 -3.68 -11.97
CA SER A 126 -5.80 -3.36 -12.76
C SER A 126 -6.80 -2.46 -12.01
N HIS A 127 -6.63 -2.28 -10.70
CA HIS A 127 -7.52 -1.47 -9.88
C HIS A 127 -6.86 -0.14 -9.50
N THR A 128 -7.42 0.96 -9.98
CA THR A 128 -7.01 2.30 -9.54
C THR A 128 -7.57 2.57 -8.15
N LEU A 129 -6.94 3.45 -7.39
CA LEU A 129 -7.46 3.85 -6.09
C LEU A 129 -8.81 4.55 -6.22
N GLN A 130 -9.04 5.28 -7.30
CA GLN A 130 -10.34 5.88 -7.57
C GLN A 130 -11.43 4.81 -7.62
N ALA A 131 -11.22 3.74 -8.36
CA ALA A 131 -12.17 2.63 -8.47
C ALA A 131 -12.35 1.90 -7.13
N VAL A 132 -11.26 1.66 -6.42
CA VAL A 132 -11.30 0.96 -5.12
C VAL A 132 -12.07 1.77 -4.06
N LEU A 133 -11.85 3.10 -4.03
CA LEU A 133 -12.43 3.95 -2.99
C LEU A 133 -13.83 4.44 -3.32
N PHE A 134 -14.14 4.63 -4.59
CA PHE A 134 -15.39 5.26 -5.01
C PHE A 134 -16.23 4.42 -5.99
N GLY A 135 -15.75 3.26 -6.38
CA GLY A 135 -16.55 2.31 -7.15
C GLY A 135 -16.67 2.60 -8.64
N ASP A 136 -15.72 3.31 -9.19
CA ASP A 136 -15.75 3.61 -10.63
C ASP A 136 -14.89 2.63 -11.43
#